data_8381274a19abc81f51aee3f1d9ae4452
#
_entry.id   8381274a19abc81f51aee3f1d9ae4452
#
_cell.length_a   1.000
_cell.length_b   1.000
_cell.length_c   1.000
_cell.angle_alpha   90.00
_cell.angle_beta   90.00
_cell.angle_gamma   90.00
#
_symmetry.space_group_name_H-M   'P 1'
#
loop_
_entity.id
_entity.type
_entity.pdbx_description
1 polymer ?
#
loop_
_entity_poly.entity_id
_entity_poly.type
_entity_poly.pdbx_seq_one_letter_code
_entity_poly.pdbx_strand_id
1 'polypeptide(L)'
;MAVDVANDAAGRERLFALGVRNVPVIARGGKFIFAQNFKDIAEFVGLQGGDHDALPPAALIDKWVNVLRAVQRYMRQMPAARLEERVIDNRDRSIRSMGHHVFRIGEAFIETVVGGAEYVPMAANAPPEPGKFTSGAEIASYGEEVILRLRQWWGGLADRSCAQNVQTFYGEQPIHTLFERSTWHSAQHARQLVAVLERFGIEPDGRLSAEDLAGLPLPEGLWE
;
A
#
# COMPACT_ATOMS: atom_id res chain seq x y z
N MET A 1 -21.00 0.40 -11.38
CA MET A 1 -21.16 -1.03 -11.03
C MET A 1 -19.78 -1.60 -10.81
N ALA A 2 -19.49 -2.12 -9.63
CA ALA A 2 -18.26 -2.85 -9.35
C ALA A 2 -18.37 -4.29 -9.90
N VAL A 3 -17.27 -4.83 -10.41
CA VAL A 3 -17.19 -6.18 -10.98
C VAL A 3 -15.99 -6.88 -10.35
N ASP A 4 -16.23 -7.97 -9.66
CA ASP A 4 -15.16 -8.83 -9.11
C ASP A 4 -14.66 -9.79 -10.20
N VAL A 5 -13.66 -9.35 -10.95
CA VAL A 5 -13.09 -10.14 -12.06
C VAL A 5 -12.39 -11.43 -11.62
N ALA A 6 -12.14 -11.62 -10.34
CA ALA A 6 -11.62 -12.90 -9.83
C ALA A 6 -12.72 -13.98 -9.85
N ASN A 7 -13.96 -13.60 -9.51
CA ASN A 7 -15.09 -14.51 -9.38
C ASN A 7 -16.13 -14.36 -10.50
N ASP A 8 -16.06 -13.31 -11.35
CA ASP A 8 -16.96 -13.06 -12.50
C ASP A 8 -16.23 -13.31 -13.82
N ALA A 9 -16.49 -14.46 -14.47
CA ALA A 9 -15.88 -14.82 -15.75
C ALA A 9 -16.25 -13.82 -16.86
N ALA A 10 -17.51 -13.36 -16.92
CA ALA A 10 -17.96 -12.38 -17.91
C ALA A 10 -17.32 -11.01 -17.68
N GLY A 11 -17.13 -10.63 -16.42
CA GLY A 11 -16.37 -9.43 -16.02
C GLY A 11 -14.92 -9.51 -16.46
N ARG A 12 -14.30 -10.66 -16.32
CA ARG A 12 -12.94 -10.94 -16.76
C ARG A 12 -12.78 -10.86 -18.27
N GLU A 13 -13.72 -11.42 -19.03
CA GLU A 13 -13.75 -11.29 -20.51
C GLU A 13 -13.87 -9.83 -20.94
N ARG A 14 -14.72 -9.05 -20.30
CA ARG A 14 -14.85 -7.60 -20.56
C ARG A 14 -13.55 -6.85 -20.28
N LEU A 15 -12.83 -7.20 -19.20
CA LEU A 15 -11.54 -6.62 -18.89
C LEU A 15 -10.51 -6.93 -20.00
N PHE A 16 -10.46 -8.17 -20.45
CA PHE A 16 -9.55 -8.60 -21.53
C PHE A 16 -9.89 -7.96 -22.87
N ALA A 17 -11.16 -7.75 -23.16
CA ALA A 17 -11.60 -7.04 -24.36
C ALA A 17 -11.14 -5.57 -24.41
N LEU A 18 -10.84 -4.95 -23.25
CA LEU A 18 -10.20 -3.64 -23.15
C LEU A 18 -8.66 -3.70 -23.35
N GLY A 19 -8.09 -4.88 -23.55
CA GLY A 19 -6.63 -5.08 -23.63
C GLY A 19 -5.92 -5.04 -22.29
N VAL A 20 -6.66 -5.13 -21.18
CA VAL A 20 -6.13 -4.96 -19.80
C VAL A 20 -6.17 -6.28 -19.06
N ARG A 21 -5.14 -6.53 -18.26
CA ARG A 21 -5.05 -7.73 -17.40
C ARG A 21 -4.89 -7.39 -15.92
N ASN A 22 -4.64 -6.14 -15.60
CA ASN A 22 -4.40 -5.66 -14.24
C ASN A 22 -5.62 -4.90 -13.72
N VAL A 23 -5.85 -4.97 -12.41
CA VAL A 23 -6.91 -4.24 -11.69
C VAL A 23 -6.27 -3.47 -10.52
N PRO A 24 -6.93 -2.44 -9.98
CA PRO A 24 -8.28 -1.94 -10.31
C PRO A 24 -8.32 -1.06 -11.57
N VAL A 25 -9.39 -1.21 -12.33
CA VAL A 25 -9.63 -0.46 -13.58
C VAL A 25 -11.03 0.15 -13.55
N ILE A 26 -11.15 1.40 -13.98
CA ILE A 26 -12.43 2.03 -14.27
C ILE A 26 -12.57 2.14 -15.78
N ALA A 27 -13.70 1.64 -16.31
CA ALA A 27 -13.97 1.68 -17.73
C ALA A 27 -15.28 2.41 -18.03
N ARG A 28 -15.28 3.21 -19.10
CA ARG A 28 -16.45 3.93 -19.62
C ARG A 28 -16.36 4.08 -21.13
N GLY A 29 -17.37 3.57 -21.85
CA GLY A 29 -17.48 3.74 -23.31
C GLY A 29 -16.27 3.21 -24.09
N GLY A 30 -15.71 2.07 -23.72
CA GLY A 30 -14.53 1.46 -24.38
C GLY A 30 -13.19 2.10 -24.02
N LYS A 31 -13.18 3.15 -23.21
CA LYS A 31 -11.98 3.74 -22.59
C LYS A 31 -11.81 3.22 -21.19
N PHE A 32 -10.58 3.19 -20.69
CA PHE A 32 -10.31 2.82 -19.31
C PHE A 32 -9.16 3.65 -18.72
N ILE A 33 -9.11 3.70 -17.40
CA ILE A 33 -7.96 4.14 -16.61
C ILE A 33 -7.70 3.13 -15.51
N PHE A 34 -6.46 3.06 -15.04
CA PHE A 34 -6.16 2.39 -13.77
C PHE A 34 -6.59 3.29 -12.62
N ALA A 35 -7.37 2.74 -11.68
CA ALA A 35 -7.88 3.47 -10.53
C ALA A 35 -6.80 3.63 -9.46
N GLN A 36 -5.81 4.51 -9.70
CA GLN A 36 -4.63 4.69 -8.85
C GLN A 36 -4.70 5.92 -7.97
N ASN A 37 -5.30 6.98 -8.45
CA ASN A 37 -5.53 8.20 -7.68
C ASN A 37 -6.93 8.76 -7.96
N PHE A 38 -7.48 9.48 -6.99
CA PHE A 38 -8.84 9.99 -7.06
C PHE A 38 -9.02 11.09 -8.10
N LYS A 39 -7.98 11.87 -8.39
CA LYS A 39 -8.04 12.94 -9.38
C LYS A 39 -8.28 12.39 -10.78
N ASP A 40 -7.46 11.43 -11.21
CA ASP A 40 -7.63 10.79 -12.53
C ASP A 40 -8.97 10.09 -12.64
N ILE A 41 -9.42 9.45 -11.54
CA ILE A 41 -10.76 8.82 -11.47
C ILE A 41 -11.84 9.87 -11.68
N ALA A 42 -11.81 10.97 -10.91
CA ALA A 42 -12.82 12.04 -10.99
C ALA A 42 -12.85 12.65 -12.39
N GLU A 43 -11.71 12.98 -12.98
CA GLU A 43 -11.61 13.48 -14.34
C GLU A 43 -12.19 12.51 -15.36
N PHE A 44 -11.83 11.23 -15.26
CA PHE A 44 -12.31 10.21 -16.21
C PHE A 44 -13.82 9.98 -16.15
N VAL A 45 -14.41 10.01 -14.97
CA VAL A 45 -15.86 9.83 -14.81
C VAL A 45 -16.64 11.14 -14.92
N GLY A 46 -15.95 12.29 -15.00
CA GLY A 46 -16.56 13.61 -15.12
C GLY A 46 -17.16 14.12 -13.81
N LEU A 47 -16.63 13.72 -12.67
CA LEU A 47 -17.00 14.26 -11.36
C LEU A 47 -16.24 15.57 -11.11
N GLN A 48 -16.96 16.62 -10.73
CA GLN A 48 -16.35 17.83 -10.18
C GLN A 48 -16.14 17.61 -8.68
N GLY A 49 -14.95 17.91 -8.15
CA GLY A 49 -14.67 17.83 -6.72
C GLY A 49 -13.78 16.67 -6.29
N GLY A 50 -13.03 16.08 -7.20
CA GLY A 50 -11.93 15.17 -6.84
C GLY A 50 -10.67 15.91 -6.39
N ASP A 51 -10.82 17.07 -5.72
CA ASP A 51 -9.72 17.88 -5.22
C ASP A 51 -9.08 17.24 -3.98
N HIS A 52 -8.49 16.05 -4.21
CA HIS A 52 -7.50 15.55 -3.28
C HIS A 52 -6.15 16.14 -3.70
N ASP A 53 -5.75 17.21 -3.01
CA ASP A 53 -4.40 17.70 -3.13
C ASP A 53 -3.46 16.73 -2.41
N ALA A 54 -2.61 16.06 -3.18
CA ALA A 54 -1.60 15.18 -2.62
C ALA A 54 -0.75 15.91 -1.58
N LEU A 55 -0.46 15.26 -0.47
CA LEU A 55 0.41 15.83 0.55
C LEU A 55 1.80 16.14 -0.04
N PRO A 56 2.44 17.24 0.38
CA PRO A 56 3.82 17.52 -0.03
C PRO A 56 4.75 16.34 0.29
N PRO A 57 5.77 16.03 -0.55
CA PRO A 57 6.66 14.90 -0.32
C PRO A 57 7.33 14.88 1.07
N ALA A 58 7.63 16.05 1.64
CA ALA A 58 8.17 16.15 3.00
C ALA A 58 7.15 15.66 4.05
N ALA A 59 5.87 15.95 3.90
CA ALA A 59 4.84 15.44 4.78
C ALA A 59 4.60 13.93 4.58
N LEU A 60 4.71 13.45 3.33
CA LEU A 60 4.57 12.02 3.01
C LEU A 60 5.64 11.17 3.69
N ILE A 61 6.93 11.59 3.65
CA ILE A 61 7.99 10.79 4.31
C ILE A 61 7.79 10.71 5.82
N ASP A 62 7.41 11.83 6.46
CA ASP A 62 7.17 11.85 7.90
C ASP A 62 6.00 10.96 8.31
N LYS A 63 4.89 11.06 7.57
CA LYS A 63 3.71 10.21 7.79
C LYS A 63 4.01 8.74 7.52
N TRP A 64 4.68 8.43 6.42
CA TRP A 64 4.99 7.03 6.09
C TRP A 64 5.90 6.40 7.14
N VAL A 65 6.95 7.08 7.55
CA VAL A 65 7.83 6.60 8.62
C VAL A 65 7.06 6.40 9.93
N ASN A 66 6.15 7.33 10.28
CA ASN A 66 5.31 7.19 11.48
C ASN A 66 4.39 5.95 11.37
N VAL A 67 3.75 5.75 10.23
CA VAL A 67 2.92 4.55 9.94
C VAL A 67 3.75 3.28 10.07
N LEU A 68 4.92 3.20 9.43
CA LEU A 68 5.77 2.01 9.49
C LEU A 68 6.25 1.72 10.92
N ARG A 69 6.55 2.76 11.71
CA ARG A 69 6.89 2.61 13.14
C ARG A 69 5.72 2.10 13.98
N ALA A 70 4.52 2.54 13.68
CA ALA A 70 3.31 1.99 14.31
C ALA A 70 3.15 0.50 13.96
N VAL A 71 3.32 0.12 12.69
CA VAL A 71 3.28 -1.28 12.26
C VAL A 71 4.34 -2.13 12.96
N GLN A 72 5.55 -1.60 13.18
CA GLN A 72 6.57 -2.31 13.97
C GLN A 72 6.09 -2.62 15.40
N ARG A 73 5.44 -1.64 16.07
CA ARG A 73 4.86 -1.86 17.41
C ARG A 73 3.77 -2.91 17.38
N TYR A 74 2.85 -2.82 16.42
CA TYR A 74 1.75 -3.78 16.26
C TYR A 74 2.26 -5.20 15.99
N MET A 75 3.26 -5.34 15.13
CA MET A 75 3.84 -6.66 14.85
C MET A 75 4.55 -7.26 16.06
N ARG A 76 5.22 -6.46 16.90
CA ARG A 76 5.82 -6.96 18.16
C ARG A 76 4.78 -7.47 19.17
N GLN A 77 3.56 -6.96 19.10
CA GLN A 77 2.43 -7.41 19.94
C GLN A 77 1.77 -8.69 19.42
N MET A 78 1.95 -9.03 18.12
CA MET A 78 1.31 -10.21 17.52
C MET A 78 1.83 -11.50 18.15
N PRO A 79 0.93 -12.36 18.69
CA PRO A 79 1.34 -13.65 19.22
C PRO A 79 1.93 -14.53 18.09
N ALA A 80 3.10 -15.10 18.32
CA ALA A 80 3.79 -15.91 17.31
C ALA A 80 2.93 -17.10 16.81
N ALA A 81 2.16 -17.73 17.70
CA ALA A 81 1.28 -18.84 17.36
C ALA A 81 0.13 -18.45 16.41
N ARG A 82 -0.17 -17.14 16.28
CA ARG A 82 -1.26 -16.64 15.43
C ARG A 82 -0.79 -16.06 14.10
N LEU A 83 0.51 -16.02 13.83
CA LEU A 83 1.05 -15.41 12.60
C LEU A 83 0.54 -16.08 11.32
N GLU A 84 0.16 -17.35 11.38
CA GLU A 84 -0.40 -18.09 10.25
C GLU A 84 -1.92 -17.93 10.11
N GLU A 85 -2.59 -17.30 11.07
CA GLU A 85 -4.03 -17.09 10.97
C GLU A 85 -4.37 -16.15 9.80
N ARG A 86 -5.46 -16.49 9.10
CA ARG A 86 -6.05 -15.65 8.04
C ARG A 86 -7.15 -14.83 8.67
N VAL A 87 -7.05 -13.53 8.54
CA VAL A 87 -7.96 -12.60 9.25
C VAL A 87 -8.82 -11.76 8.32
N ILE A 88 -8.58 -11.86 7.02
CA ILE A 88 -9.36 -11.19 5.98
C ILE A 88 -10.17 -12.25 5.24
N ASP A 89 -11.50 -12.13 5.29
CA ASP A 89 -12.39 -13.02 4.57
C ASP A 89 -12.09 -12.98 3.07
N ASN A 90 -12.11 -14.14 2.42
CA ASN A 90 -11.87 -14.32 0.98
C ASN A 90 -10.45 -13.90 0.49
N ARG A 91 -9.49 -13.66 1.38
CA ARG A 91 -8.08 -13.43 1.01
C ARG A 91 -7.18 -14.47 1.66
N ASP A 92 -6.39 -15.13 0.83
CA ASP A 92 -5.37 -16.08 1.28
C ASP A 92 -4.10 -15.33 1.75
N ARG A 93 -4.24 -14.55 2.83
CA ARG A 93 -3.14 -13.78 3.41
C ARG A 93 -3.12 -13.98 4.91
N SER A 94 -2.04 -14.55 5.42
CA SER A 94 -1.81 -14.67 6.86
C SER A 94 -1.40 -13.34 7.48
N ILE A 95 -1.48 -13.24 8.82
CA ILE A 95 -0.98 -12.07 9.58
C ILE A 95 0.50 -11.84 9.29
N ARG A 96 1.31 -12.91 9.24
CA ARG A 96 2.73 -12.85 8.86
C ARG A 96 2.90 -12.20 7.49
N SER A 97 2.19 -12.68 6.48
CA SER A 97 2.25 -12.13 5.13
C SER A 97 1.75 -10.69 5.06
N MET A 98 0.75 -10.33 5.86
CA MET A 98 0.24 -8.95 5.93
C MET A 98 1.26 -8.00 6.55
N GLY A 99 1.85 -8.37 7.68
CA GLY A 99 2.89 -7.57 8.33
C GLY A 99 4.14 -7.39 7.45
N HIS A 100 4.60 -8.48 6.80
CA HIS A 100 5.68 -8.43 5.82
C HIS A 100 5.34 -7.50 4.65
N HIS A 101 4.14 -7.62 4.11
CA HIS A 101 3.70 -6.84 2.95
C HIS A 101 3.77 -5.33 3.18
N VAL A 102 3.44 -4.84 4.37
CA VAL A 102 3.53 -3.40 4.68
C VAL A 102 4.95 -2.87 4.46
N PHE A 103 5.94 -3.61 4.93
CA PHE A 103 7.34 -3.21 4.75
C PHE A 103 7.83 -3.48 3.32
N ARG A 104 7.35 -4.56 2.69
CA ARG A 104 7.67 -4.87 1.29
C ARG A 104 7.21 -3.78 0.30
N ILE A 105 6.10 -3.07 0.60
CA ILE A 105 5.68 -1.87 -0.15
C ILE A 105 6.82 -0.83 -0.15
N GLY A 106 7.40 -0.55 1.02
CA GLY A 106 8.51 0.40 1.15
C GLY A 106 9.78 -0.06 0.45
N GLU A 107 10.09 -1.34 0.54
CA GLU A 107 11.24 -1.91 -0.15
C GLU A 107 11.09 -1.87 -1.67
N ALA A 108 9.91 -2.25 -2.21
CA ALA A 108 9.62 -2.16 -3.64
C ALA A 108 9.67 -0.71 -4.15
N PHE A 109 9.21 0.25 -3.35
CA PHE A 109 9.37 1.67 -3.65
C PHE A 109 10.85 2.03 -3.80
N ILE A 110 11.71 1.65 -2.85
CA ILE A 110 13.15 1.92 -2.90
C ILE A 110 13.81 1.22 -4.11
N GLU A 111 13.46 -0.02 -4.41
CA GLU A 111 13.94 -0.73 -5.60
C GLU A 111 13.62 0.04 -6.88
N THR A 112 12.47 0.69 -6.93
CA THR A 112 12.06 1.51 -8.08
C THR A 112 12.81 2.84 -8.12
N VAL A 113 12.78 3.63 -7.05
CA VAL A 113 13.30 5.01 -7.08
C VAL A 113 14.81 5.11 -7.01
N VAL A 114 15.48 4.09 -6.48
CA VAL A 114 16.96 4.02 -6.37
C VAL A 114 17.54 3.03 -7.38
N GLY A 115 16.90 1.86 -7.49
CA GLY A 115 17.40 0.77 -8.34
C GLY A 115 16.93 0.85 -9.80
N GLY A 116 15.97 1.72 -10.12
CA GLY A 116 15.40 1.86 -11.48
C GLY A 116 14.52 0.66 -11.89
N ALA A 117 14.14 -0.22 -10.97
CA ALA A 117 13.25 -1.32 -11.25
C ALA A 117 11.83 -0.82 -11.53
N GLU A 118 11.10 -1.48 -12.43
CA GLU A 118 9.68 -1.22 -12.62
C GLU A 118 8.90 -1.59 -11.35
N TYR A 119 8.04 -0.68 -10.89
CA TYR A 119 7.13 -0.98 -9.78
C TYR A 119 6.01 -1.90 -10.26
N VAL A 120 6.08 -3.17 -9.89
CA VAL A 120 5.08 -4.18 -10.26
C VAL A 120 4.34 -4.73 -9.05
N PRO A 121 3.04 -5.13 -9.18
CA PRO A 121 2.26 -5.65 -8.06
C PRO A 121 2.92 -6.86 -7.40
N MET A 122 3.56 -7.73 -8.18
CA MET A 122 4.23 -8.91 -7.65
C MET A 122 5.39 -8.57 -6.73
N ALA A 123 6.14 -7.49 -6.99
CA ALA A 123 7.23 -7.05 -6.13
C ALA A 123 6.72 -6.68 -4.74
N ALA A 124 5.66 -5.86 -4.65
CA ALA A 124 5.07 -5.43 -3.38
C ALA A 124 4.26 -6.55 -2.69
N ASN A 125 3.69 -7.50 -3.43
CA ASN A 125 2.86 -8.58 -2.90
C ASN A 125 3.61 -9.91 -2.71
N ALA A 126 4.91 -9.96 -2.99
CA ALA A 126 5.71 -11.18 -2.78
C ALA A 126 5.57 -11.67 -1.32
N PRO A 127 5.14 -12.91 -1.09
CA PRO A 127 5.11 -13.45 0.26
C PRO A 127 6.54 -13.59 0.81
N PRO A 128 6.72 -13.60 2.13
CA PRO A 128 8.03 -13.93 2.68
C PRO A 128 8.42 -15.37 2.31
N GLU A 129 9.71 -15.61 2.21
CA GLU A 129 10.22 -16.97 1.99
C GLU A 129 9.68 -17.94 3.07
N PRO A 130 9.41 -19.22 2.71
CA PRO A 130 8.97 -20.21 3.68
C PRO A 130 9.94 -20.28 4.88
N GLY A 131 9.40 -20.24 6.10
CA GLY A 131 10.17 -20.26 7.34
C GLY A 131 10.85 -18.95 7.74
N LYS A 132 10.80 -17.92 6.91
CA LYS A 132 11.24 -16.57 7.28
C LYS A 132 10.20 -15.90 8.18
N PHE A 133 10.66 -15.13 9.16
CA PHE A 133 9.80 -14.43 10.13
C PHE A 133 8.93 -15.36 10.98
N THR A 134 9.54 -16.00 11.93
CA THR A 134 8.87 -16.86 12.91
C THR A 134 8.18 -16.09 14.02
N SER A 135 8.46 -14.80 14.14
CA SER A 135 7.89 -13.89 15.13
C SER A 135 7.56 -12.52 14.52
N GLY A 136 6.62 -11.82 15.15
CA GLY A 136 6.34 -10.42 14.82
C GLY A 136 7.52 -9.48 15.08
N ALA A 137 8.40 -9.82 16.00
CA ALA A 137 9.63 -9.08 16.27
C ALA A 137 10.61 -9.13 15.08
N GLU A 138 10.74 -10.27 14.42
CA GLU A 138 11.58 -10.40 13.21
C GLU A 138 11.03 -9.57 12.04
N ILE A 139 9.70 -9.56 11.86
CA ILE A 139 9.04 -8.70 10.86
C ILE A 139 9.29 -7.22 11.20
N ALA A 140 9.19 -6.83 12.47
CA ALA A 140 9.46 -5.47 12.90
C ALA A 140 10.93 -5.07 12.69
N SER A 141 11.88 -6.00 12.85
CA SER A 141 13.31 -5.76 12.58
C SER A 141 13.57 -5.54 11.09
N TYR A 142 12.97 -6.34 10.22
CA TYR A 142 12.98 -6.10 8.77
C TYR A 142 12.40 -4.72 8.43
N GLY A 143 11.33 -4.32 9.12
CA GLY A 143 10.75 -2.98 8.97
C GLY A 143 11.71 -1.85 9.32
N GLU A 144 12.60 -2.02 10.30
CA GLU A 144 13.61 -1.01 10.63
C GLU A 144 14.60 -0.80 9.49
N GLU A 145 15.04 -1.86 8.83
CA GLU A 145 15.93 -1.78 7.66
C GLU A 145 15.27 -0.99 6.52
N VAL A 146 13.97 -1.24 6.28
CA VAL A 146 13.21 -0.52 5.26
C VAL A 146 13.07 0.97 5.61
N ILE A 147 12.76 1.30 6.87
CA ILE A 147 12.67 2.68 7.34
C ILE A 147 14.01 3.42 7.18
N LEU A 148 15.12 2.77 7.52
CA LEU A 148 16.46 3.34 7.35
C LEU A 148 16.74 3.65 5.89
N ARG A 149 16.44 2.73 4.96
CA ARG A 149 16.61 2.92 3.52
C ARG A 149 15.73 4.06 2.97
N LEU A 150 14.47 4.16 3.41
CA LEU A 150 13.58 5.27 3.05
C LEU A 150 14.15 6.61 3.51
N ARG A 151 14.65 6.70 4.73
CA ARG A 151 15.26 7.92 5.27
C ARG A 151 16.57 8.29 4.56
N GLN A 152 17.39 7.30 4.23
CA GLN A 152 18.63 7.50 3.46
C GLN A 152 18.31 8.03 2.05
N TRP A 153 17.35 7.41 1.37
CA TRP A 153 16.87 7.90 0.08
C TRP A 153 16.42 9.36 0.17
N TRP A 154 15.50 9.67 1.10
CA TRP A 154 14.98 11.02 1.27
C TRP A 154 16.06 12.04 1.63
N GLY A 155 16.97 11.69 2.53
CA GLY A 155 18.10 12.53 2.95
C GLY A 155 19.11 12.81 1.83
N GLY A 156 19.26 11.89 0.89
CA GLY A 156 20.17 11.99 -0.25
C GLY A 156 19.59 12.74 -1.46
N LEU A 157 18.31 13.07 -1.48
CA LEU A 157 17.68 13.77 -2.61
C LEU A 157 18.16 15.22 -2.70
N ALA A 158 18.72 15.59 -3.85
CA ALA A 158 19.01 16.99 -4.19
C ALA A 158 17.71 17.75 -4.56
N ASP A 159 16.81 17.09 -5.31
CA ASP A 159 15.47 17.59 -5.63
C ASP A 159 14.42 16.78 -4.88
N ARG A 160 13.74 17.41 -3.95
CA ARG A 160 12.68 16.83 -3.10
C ARG A 160 11.28 17.06 -3.65
N SER A 161 11.13 17.56 -4.86
CA SER A 161 9.83 17.69 -5.51
C SER A 161 9.19 16.35 -5.84
N CYS A 162 10.01 15.30 -5.98
CA CYS A 162 9.58 13.98 -6.46
C CYS A 162 8.85 14.03 -7.81
N ALA A 163 9.14 15.03 -8.64
CA ALA A 163 8.54 15.22 -9.95
C ALA A 163 9.13 14.30 -11.04
N GLN A 164 10.27 13.67 -10.78
CA GLN A 164 10.89 12.72 -11.71
C GLN A 164 9.96 11.53 -11.93
N ASN A 165 9.91 11.03 -13.18
CA ASN A 165 9.11 9.87 -13.52
C ASN A 165 9.86 8.57 -13.20
N VAL A 166 9.09 7.57 -12.79
CA VAL A 166 9.49 6.17 -12.64
C VAL A 166 8.56 5.27 -13.42
N GLN A 167 9.07 4.13 -13.84
CA GLN A 167 8.27 3.12 -14.54
C GLN A 167 7.45 2.32 -13.54
N THR A 168 6.16 2.25 -13.78
CA THR A 168 5.22 1.40 -13.03
C THR A 168 4.41 0.54 -13.98
N PHE A 169 3.78 -0.51 -13.49
CA PHE A 169 2.90 -1.37 -14.30
C PHE A 169 1.63 -0.64 -14.82
N TYR A 170 1.43 0.62 -14.42
CA TYR A 170 0.39 1.53 -14.98
C TYR A 170 0.97 2.48 -16.03
N GLY A 171 2.26 2.38 -16.35
CA GLY A 171 3.02 3.33 -17.17
C GLY A 171 3.91 4.24 -16.33
N GLU A 172 4.51 5.22 -16.99
CA GLU A 172 5.33 6.23 -16.32
C GLU A 172 4.48 7.12 -15.40
N GLN A 173 4.99 7.35 -14.20
CA GLN A 173 4.35 8.23 -13.22
C GLN A 173 5.41 9.01 -12.42
N PRO A 174 5.08 10.22 -11.93
CA PRO A 174 5.92 10.93 -10.98
C PRO A 174 6.17 10.09 -9.72
N ILE A 175 7.38 10.15 -9.20
CA ILE A 175 7.72 9.55 -7.89
C ILE A 175 6.71 9.99 -6.82
N HIS A 176 6.26 11.25 -6.85
CA HIS A 176 5.27 11.78 -5.90
C HIS A 176 3.97 10.95 -5.86
N THR A 177 3.45 10.57 -7.03
CA THR A 177 2.24 9.73 -7.12
C THR A 177 2.46 8.33 -6.52
N LEU A 178 3.59 7.68 -6.84
CA LEU A 178 3.93 6.39 -6.28
C LEU A 178 4.18 6.49 -4.76
N PHE A 179 4.78 7.59 -4.30
CA PHE A 179 5.06 7.85 -2.90
C PHE A 179 3.77 7.98 -2.08
N GLU A 180 2.84 8.83 -2.53
CA GLU A 180 1.54 8.98 -1.89
C GLU A 180 0.81 7.64 -1.81
N ARG A 181 0.74 6.92 -2.95
CA ARG A 181 0.11 5.61 -3.01
C ARG A 181 0.72 4.63 -2.01
N SER A 182 2.04 4.55 -1.94
CA SER A 182 2.74 3.64 -1.03
C SER A 182 2.48 4.00 0.44
N THR A 183 2.39 5.30 0.74
CA THR A 183 2.12 5.81 2.08
C THR A 183 0.72 5.43 2.55
N TRP A 184 -0.33 5.76 1.77
CA TRP A 184 -1.70 5.45 2.19
C TRP A 184 -1.97 3.95 2.18
N HIS A 185 -1.37 3.18 1.27
CA HIS A 185 -1.51 1.72 1.24
C HIS A 185 -0.93 1.09 2.52
N SER A 186 0.25 1.54 2.96
CA SER A 186 0.81 1.12 4.25
C SER A 186 -0.08 1.53 5.43
N ALA A 187 -0.66 2.73 5.40
CA ALA A 187 -1.56 3.22 6.43
C ALA A 187 -2.87 2.41 6.52
N GLN A 188 -3.42 2.00 5.37
CA GLN A 188 -4.60 1.13 5.35
C GLN A 188 -4.32 -0.23 6.02
N HIS A 189 -3.18 -0.83 5.73
CA HIS A 189 -2.79 -2.08 6.40
C HIS A 189 -2.48 -1.88 7.89
N ALA A 190 -1.95 -0.73 8.30
CA ALA A 190 -1.78 -0.41 9.72
C ALA A 190 -3.14 -0.40 10.45
N ARG A 191 -4.19 0.19 9.85
CA ARG A 191 -5.57 0.14 10.39
C ARG A 191 -6.09 -1.30 10.52
N GLN A 192 -5.81 -2.14 9.52
CA GLN A 192 -6.19 -3.55 9.54
C GLN A 192 -5.48 -4.34 10.66
N LEU A 193 -4.18 -4.09 10.87
CA LEU A 193 -3.42 -4.71 11.97
C LEU A 193 -3.95 -4.31 13.34
N VAL A 194 -4.40 -3.06 13.51
CA VAL A 194 -5.10 -2.60 14.73
C VAL A 194 -6.33 -3.45 14.97
N ALA A 195 -7.20 -3.61 13.96
CA ALA A 195 -8.42 -4.42 14.11
C ALA A 195 -8.12 -5.90 14.40
N VAL A 196 -7.01 -6.43 13.90
CA VAL A 196 -6.57 -7.80 14.23
C VAL A 196 -6.14 -7.91 15.68
N LEU A 197 -5.35 -6.96 16.20
CA LEU A 197 -4.98 -6.92 17.63
C LEU A 197 -6.22 -6.84 18.53
N GLU A 198 -7.17 -5.97 18.20
CA GLU A 198 -8.42 -5.83 18.92
C GLU A 198 -9.25 -7.12 18.94
N ARG A 199 -9.32 -7.86 17.83
CA ARG A 199 -9.95 -9.19 17.79
C ARG A 199 -9.27 -10.20 18.72
N PHE A 200 -7.99 -10.00 19.01
CA PHE A 200 -7.25 -10.82 19.98
C PHE A 200 -7.34 -10.31 21.41
N GLY A 201 -8.07 -9.22 21.64
CA GLY A 201 -8.16 -8.57 22.96
C GLY A 201 -6.87 -7.85 23.37
N ILE A 202 -6.02 -7.50 22.39
CA ILE A 202 -4.76 -6.80 22.62
C ILE A 202 -4.96 -5.32 22.28
N GLU A 203 -4.72 -4.43 23.24
CA GLU A 203 -4.74 -2.98 22.99
C GLU A 203 -3.51 -2.58 22.14
N PRO A 204 -3.72 -1.93 20.97
CA PRO A 204 -2.63 -1.53 20.10
C PRO A 204 -1.71 -0.48 20.74
N ASP A 205 -0.41 -0.75 20.82
CA ASP A 205 0.59 0.17 21.33
C ASP A 205 0.78 1.37 20.38
N GLY A 206 0.49 2.57 20.87
CA GLY A 206 0.66 3.81 20.13
C GLY A 206 -0.20 3.84 18.85
N ARG A 207 -1.50 3.67 19.00
CA ARG A 207 -2.48 3.76 17.91
C ARG A 207 -2.30 5.05 17.11
N LEU A 208 -2.29 4.93 15.77
CA LEU A 208 -2.29 6.09 14.89
C LEU A 208 -3.56 6.93 15.11
N SER A 209 -3.37 8.22 15.33
CA SER A 209 -4.45 9.19 15.48
C SER A 209 -5.05 9.59 14.12
N ALA A 210 -6.17 10.29 14.15
CA ALA A 210 -6.74 10.90 12.96
C ALA A 210 -5.79 11.92 12.31
N GLU A 211 -4.99 12.64 13.11
CA GLU A 211 -3.97 13.59 12.64
C GLU A 211 -2.82 12.88 11.92
N ASP A 212 -2.36 11.73 12.44
CA ASP A 212 -1.34 10.92 11.78
C ASP A 212 -1.76 10.48 10.38
N LEU A 213 -3.04 10.26 10.16
CA LEU A 213 -3.63 9.79 8.91
C LEU A 213 -4.21 10.91 8.03
N ALA A 214 -4.34 12.14 8.55
CA ALA A 214 -4.95 13.25 7.85
C ALA A 214 -4.27 13.54 6.51
N GLY A 215 -5.07 13.81 5.48
CA GLY A 215 -4.59 14.11 4.12
C GLY A 215 -4.16 12.89 3.30
N LEU A 216 -4.23 11.66 3.85
CA LEU A 216 -4.05 10.45 3.07
C LEU A 216 -5.40 9.99 2.49
N PRO A 217 -5.47 9.58 1.20
CA PRO A 217 -6.72 9.15 0.55
C PRO A 217 -7.12 7.73 0.99
N LEU A 218 -7.41 7.59 2.29
CA LEU A 218 -7.78 6.30 2.86
C LEU A 218 -9.25 5.97 2.55
N PRO A 219 -9.58 4.71 2.21
CA PRO A 219 -10.95 4.29 2.06
C PRO A 219 -11.70 4.36 3.41
N GLU A 220 -13.02 4.60 3.36
CA GLU A 220 -13.86 4.58 4.57
C GLU A 220 -13.89 3.19 5.19
N GLY A 221 -14.04 2.17 4.36
CA GLY A 221 -14.02 0.78 4.77
C GLY A 221 -12.64 0.26 5.18
N LEU A 222 -12.64 -0.66 6.14
CA LEU A 222 -11.39 -1.24 6.63
C LEU A 222 -10.88 -2.37 5.74
N TRP A 223 -11.77 -3.14 5.13
CA TRP A 223 -11.47 -4.39 4.42
C TRP A 223 -11.78 -4.33 2.92
N GLU A 224 -11.94 -3.13 2.38
CA GLU A 224 -12.19 -2.89 0.96
C GLU A 224 -10.95 -3.10 0.10
#